data_ec753791f67e07375b2d0b620396f9cc
#
_entry.id   ec753791f67e07375b2d0b620396f9cc
#
_cell.length_a   1.000
_cell.length_b   1.000
_cell.length_c   1.000
_cell.angle_alpha   90.00
_cell.angle_beta   90.00
_cell.angle_gamma   90.00
#
_symmetry.space_group_name_H-M   'P 1'
#
loop_
_entity.id
_entity.type
_entity.pdbx_description
1 polymer ?
#
loop_
_entity_poly.entity_id
_entity_poly.type
_entity_poly.pdbx_seq_one_letter_code
_entity_poly.pdbx_strand_id
1 'polypeptide(L)'
;VYTWYRNGDLIEGVTAASFTESPVAVDGDPTTYVYSAYVAYPTSGCQSVIVDAEPLTVLANPTVTISGDPIVCDLDTNNISLAANVIGGTEDVTFQWYENDVAIAGENAATFETTKEYREYPYTFSVEVTNEVGCTTMSEPFLVYVNDSIVVNVTVDESIICEGGEVTMTAHLNDWNADQ
;
A
#
# COMPACT_ATOMS: atom_id res chain seq x y z
N VAL A 1 -12.93 -23.45 39.50
CA VAL A 1 -13.48 -22.97 38.21
C VAL A 1 -13.09 -21.51 38.06
N TYR A 2 -12.55 -21.14 36.90
CA TYR A 2 -12.21 -19.75 36.58
C TYR A 2 -13.39 -19.10 35.88
N THR A 3 -13.55 -17.80 36.10
CA THR A 3 -14.51 -16.94 35.41
C THR A 3 -13.77 -15.74 34.88
N TRP A 4 -13.89 -15.48 33.58
CA TRP A 4 -13.16 -14.44 32.88
C TRP A 4 -14.08 -13.33 32.41
N TYR A 5 -13.56 -12.12 32.39
CA TYR A 5 -14.23 -10.92 31.89
C TYR A 5 -13.34 -10.18 30.91
N ARG A 6 -13.96 -9.47 29.98
CA ARG A 6 -13.31 -8.50 29.07
C ARG A 6 -14.07 -7.17 29.17
N ASN A 7 -13.37 -6.13 29.58
CA ASN A 7 -13.95 -4.80 29.83
C ASN A 7 -15.15 -4.83 30.79
N GLY A 8 -15.16 -5.76 31.73
CA GLY A 8 -16.25 -5.97 32.68
C GLY A 8 -17.36 -6.92 32.21
N ASP A 9 -17.38 -7.30 30.93
CA ASP A 9 -18.35 -8.24 30.38
C ASP A 9 -17.86 -9.68 30.52
N LEU A 10 -18.79 -10.60 30.93
CA LEU A 10 -18.49 -12.02 31.10
C LEU A 10 -18.11 -12.67 29.77
N ILE A 11 -16.98 -13.41 29.78
CA ILE A 11 -16.59 -14.28 28.66
C ILE A 11 -17.21 -15.64 28.88
N GLU A 12 -18.32 -15.92 28.18
CA GLU A 12 -19.07 -17.14 28.37
C GLU A 12 -18.32 -18.39 27.92
N GLY A 13 -18.54 -19.51 28.65
CA GLY A 13 -17.99 -20.82 28.30
C GLY A 13 -16.49 -21.01 28.61
N VAL A 14 -15.78 -19.97 29.08
CA VAL A 14 -14.38 -20.05 29.45
C VAL A 14 -14.23 -20.28 30.94
N THR A 15 -13.86 -21.54 31.33
CA THR A 15 -13.70 -21.94 32.74
C THR A 15 -12.32 -22.49 33.09
N ALA A 16 -11.43 -22.55 32.10
CA ALA A 16 -10.05 -23.00 32.27
C ALA A 16 -9.16 -21.90 32.84
N ALA A 17 -7.96 -22.27 33.32
CA ALA A 17 -6.97 -21.32 33.86
C ALA A 17 -6.35 -20.42 32.81
N SER A 18 -6.51 -20.73 31.53
CA SER A 18 -6.05 -19.95 30.40
C SER A 18 -7.00 -20.08 29.22
N PHE A 19 -7.07 -19.06 28.36
CA PHE A 19 -7.76 -19.10 27.09
C PHE A 19 -7.02 -18.22 26.09
N THR A 20 -7.35 -18.35 24.82
CA THR A 20 -6.78 -17.56 23.73
C THR A 20 -7.92 -16.94 22.92
N GLU A 21 -7.81 -15.67 22.60
CA GLU A 21 -8.70 -14.99 21.67
C GLU A 21 -7.89 -14.05 20.77
N SER A 22 -8.51 -13.52 19.72
CA SER A 22 -7.90 -12.58 18.79
C SER A 22 -8.72 -11.27 18.82
N PRO A 23 -8.44 -10.38 19.79
CA PRO A 23 -9.12 -9.10 19.86
C PRO A 23 -8.77 -8.24 18.65
N VAL A 24 -9.70 -7.39 18.24
CA VAL A 24 -9.56 -6.51 17.06
C VAL A 24 -9.61 -5.05 17.48
N ALA A 25 -8.94 -4.18 16.73
CA ALA A 25 -9.15 -2.75 16.81
C ALA A 25 -10.55 -2.39 16.28
N VAL A 26 -11.21 -1.41 16.89
CA VAL A 26 -12.56 -0.99 16.51
C VAL A 26 -12.46 0.28 15.68
N ASP A 27 -13.19 0.32 14.56
CA ASP A 27 -13.28 1.47 13.64
C ASP A 27 -11.93 1.97 13.09
N GLY A 28 -10.90 1.12 13.09
CA GLY A 28 -9.56 1.48 12.65
C GLY A 28 -8.72 2.22 13.68
N ASP A 29 -9.25 2.47 14.87
CA ASP A 29 -8.56 3.14 15.96
C ASP A 29 -7.95 2.13 16.97
N PRO A 30 -6.84 2.49 17.66
CA PRO A 30 -6.30 1.68 18.74
C PRO A 30 -7.36 1.41 19.82
N THR A 31 -7.57 0.14 20.15
CA THR A 31 -8.59 -0.29 21.11
C THR A 31 -7.93 -0.94 22.32
N THR A 32 -8.28 -0.47 23.52
CA THR A 32 -7.76 -1.03 24.75
C THR A 32 -8.75 -2.01 25.39
N TYR A 33 -8.25 -3.19 25.74
CA TYR A 33 -8.98 -4.24 26.44
C TYR A 33 -8.40 -4.48 27.83
N VAL A 34 -9.26 -4.57 28.84
CA VAL A 34 -8.90 -4.98 30.19
C VAL A 34 -9.52 -6.35 30.44
N TYR A 35 -8.66 -7.34 30.71
CA TYR A 35 -9.08 -8.67 31.08
C TYR A 35 -9.03 -8.84 32.60
N SER A 36 -10.04 -9.49 33.17
CA SER A 36 -10.06 -9.79 34.59
C SER A 36 -10.57 -11.20 34.85
N ALA A 37 -10.20 -11.75 35.98
CA ALA A 37 -10.61 -13.08 36.34
C ALA A 37 -10.80 -13.23 37.87
N TYR A 38 -11.63 -14.19 38.26
CA TYR A 38 -11.60 -14.76 39.59
C TYR A 38 -11.66 -16.28 39.52
N VAL A 39 -11.26 -16.93 40.59
CA VAL A 39 -11.35 -18.38 40.76
C VAL A 39 -12.31 -18.72 41.90
N ALA A 40 -13.17 -19.73 41.67
CA ALA A 40 -14.07 -20.27 42.70
C ALA A 40 -13.84 -21.77 42.91
N TYR A 41 -13.95 -22.20 44.15
CA TYR A 41 -13.97 -23.61 44.51
C TYR A 41 -15.43 -24.13 44.47
N PRO A 42 -15.78 -25.07 43.56
CA PRO A 42 -17.17 -25.51 43.36
C PRO A 42 -17.80 -26.16 44.59
N THR A 43 -16.97 -26.79 45.45
CA THR A 43 -17.42 -27.54 46.61
C THR A 43 -17.66 -26.69 47.84
N SER A 44 -16.92 -25.59 48.02
CA SER A 44 -17.02 -24.74 49.23
C SER A 44 -17.73 -23.42 48.96
N GLY A 45 -17.88 -23.03 47.70
CA GLY A 45 -18.39 -21.71 47.29
C GLY A 45 -17.41 -20.55 47.57
N CYS A 46 -16.19 -20.83 48.09
CA CYS A 46 -15.18 -19.80 48.29
C CYS A 46 -14.64 -19.31 46.95
N GLN A 47 -14.51 -18.00 46.82
CA GLN A 47 -13.98 -17.37 45.59
C GLN A 47 -12.93 -16.31 45.93
N SER A 48 -12.01 -16.06 44.99
CA SER A 48 -11.06 -14.95 45.07
C SER A 48 -11.77 -13.63 44.82
N VAL A 49 -11.08 -12.52 45.05
CA VAL A 49 -11.44 -11.23 44.45
C VAL A 49 -11.21 -11.29 42.94
N ILE A 50 -11.89 -10.42 42.19
CA ILE A 50 -11.62 -10.20 40.77
C ILE A 50 -10.28 -9.45 40.67
N VAL A 51 -9.42 -9.88 39.77
CA VAL A 51 -8.12 -9.24 39.50
C VAL A 51 -8.03 -8.90 38.04
N ASP A 52 -7.67 -7.66 37.75
CA ASP A 52 -7.45 -7.15 36.41
C ASP A 52 -6.02 -7.46 35.94
N ALA A 53 -5.86 -7.80 34.66
CA ALA A 53 -4.57 -7.83 34.01
C ALA A 53 -4.15 -6.40 33.59
N GLU A 54 -2.87 -6.22 33.23
CA GLU A 54 -2.45 -5.00 32.56
C GLU A 54 -3.26 -4.80 31.27
N PRO A 55 -3.63 -3.55 30.97
CA PRO A 55 -4.40 -3.26 29.75
C PRO A 55 -3.67 -3.70 28.47
N LEU A 56 -4.38 -4.38 27.58
CA LEU A 56 -3.91 -4.76 26.25
C LEU A 56 -4.41 -3.73 25.24
N THR A 57 -3.51 -3.04 24.55
CA THR A 57 -3.86 -2.17 23.43
C THR A 57 -3.68 -2.92 22.11
N VAL A 58 -4.73 -2.98 21.32
CA VAL A 58 -4.74 -3.57 19.97
C VAL A 58 -4.71 -2.42 18.96
N LEU A 59 -3.68 -2.38 18.14
CA LEU A 59 -3.54 -1.40 17.06
C LEU A 59 -4.23 -1.92 15.80
N ALA A 60 -4.86 -1.02 15.05
CA ALA A 60 -5.38 -1.36 13.73
C ALA A 60 -4.24 -1.61 12.75
N ASN A 61 -4.45 -2.53 11.81
CA ASN A 61 -3.56 -2.65 10.68
C ASN A 61 -3.64 -1.37 9.82
N PRO A 62 -2.51 -0.83 9.37
CA PRO A 62 -2.55 0.27 8.40
C PRO A 62 -3.24 -0.20 7.11
N THR A 63 -3.88 0.72 6.40
CA THR A 63 -4.28 0.50 5.01
C THR A 63 -3.42 1.38 4.12
N VAL A 64 -3.05 0.90 2.94
CA VAL A 64 -2.18 1.63 2.02
C VAL A 64 -2.71 1.59 0.60
N THR A 65 -2.67 2.73 -0.08
CA THR A 65 -2.97 2.88 -1.50
C THR A 65 -1.82 3.59 -2.20
N ILE A 66 -1.64 3.32 -3.49
CA ILE A 66 -0.64 4.01 -4.32
C ILE A 66 -1.35 5.06 -5.17
N SER A 67 -0.72 6.23 -5.29
CA SER A 67 -1.10 7.29 -6.24
C SER A 67 0.08 7.65 -7.12
N GLY A 68 -0.20 8.07 -8.36
CA GLY A 68 0.77 8.46 -9.38
C GLY A 68 0.13 8.47 -10.76
N ASP A 69 0.90 8.77 -11.79
CA ASP A 69 0.43 8.70 -13.17
C ASP A 69 0.49 7.26 -13.68
N PRO A 70 -0.65 6.68 -14.11
CA PRO A 70 -0.69 5.32 -14.63
C PRO A 70 -0.15 5.21 -16.06
N ILE A 71 0.11 6.34 -16.74
CA ILE A 71 0.60 6.40 -18.11
C ILE A 71 1.71 7.43 -18.21
N VAL A 72 2.88 7.00 -18.66
CA VAL A 72 4.02 7.87 -18.97
C VAL A 72 4.48 7.61 -20.41
N CYS A 73 5.13 8.61 -21.04
CA CYS A 73 5.73 8.42 -22.36
C CYS A 73 7.22 8.17 -22.21
N ASP A 74 7.77 7.31 -23.06
CA ASP A 74 9.22 7.06 -23.15
C ASP A 74 9.88 8.24 -23.86
N LEU A 75 10.04 9.34 -23.12
CA LEU A 75 10.82 10.52 -23.49
C LEU A 75 12.06 10.57 -22.59
N ASP A 76 13.00 11.45 -22.88
CA ASP A 76 14.25 11.63 -22.10
C ASP A 76 14.03 11.81 -20.57
N THR A 77 12.79 11.97 -20.14
CA THR A 77 12.38 12.18 -18.73
C THR A 77 11.20 11.32 -18.32
N ASN A 78 11.12 10.07 -18.77
CA ASN A 78 10.08 9.08 -18.41
C ASN A 78 10.11 8.71 -16.91
N ASN A 79 10.01 9.73 -16.08
CA ASN A 79 10.05 9.59 -14.64
C ASN A 79 8.68 9.12 -14.10
N ILE A 80 8.67 7.93 -13.52
CA ILE A 80 7.55 7.40 -12.77
C ILE A 80 7.70 7.87 -11.33
N SER A 81 6.74 8.63 -10.83
CA SER A 81 6.69 9.08 -9.45
C SER A 81 5.43 8.54 -8.79
N LEU A 82 5.62 7.72 -7.76
CA LEU A 82 4.54 7.07 -7.00
C LEU A 82 4.58 7.51 -5.55
N ALA A 83 3.43 7.61 -4.92
CA ALA A 83 3.31 7.92 -3.50
C ALA A 83 2.40 6.90 -2.80
N ALA A 84 2.86 6.42 -1.66
CA ALA A 84 2.09 5.57 -0.74
C ALA A 84 1.26 6.46 0.18
N ASN A 85 -0.06 6.28 0.15
CA ASN A 85 -1.00 6.97 1.03
C ASN A 85 -1.48 5.98 2.09
N VAL A 86 -1.09 6.22 3.35
CA VAL A 86 -1.41 5.35 4.49
C VAL A 86 -2.57 5.95 5.28
N ILE A 87 -3.53 5.11 5.65
CA ILE A 87 -4.67 5.48 6.49
C ILE A 87 -4.72 4.49 7.66
N GLY A 88 -4.89 5.01 8.88
CA GLY A 88 -4.92 4.20 10.10
C GLY A 88 -3.53 3.70 10.50
N GLY A 89 -3.49 2.88 11.54
CA GLY A 89 -2.23 2.45 12.15
C GLY A 89 -1.66 3.53 13.07
N THR A 90 -0.34 3.50 13.29
CA THR A 90 0.40 4.50 14.05
C THR A 90 1.11 5.49 13.12
N GLU A 91 1.60 6.62 13.65
CA GLU A 91 2.32 7.61 12.84
C GLU A 91 3.67 7.09 12.33
N ASP A 92 4.28 6.13 13.05
CA ASP A 92 5.56 5.54 12.70
C ASP A 92 5.37 4.27 11.86
N VAL A 93 5.43 4.42 10.54
CA VAL A 93 5.38 3.31 9.59
C VAL A 93 6.65 3.26 8.75
N THR A 94 7.03 2.05 8.35
CA THR A 94 8.10 1.79 7.39
C THR A 94 7.52 1.27 6.09
N PHE A 95 8.23 1.50 4.98
CA PHE A 95 7.81 1.14 3.63
C PHE A 95 8.80 0.18 3.00
N GLN A 96 8.31 -0.68 2.10
CA GLN A 96 9.11 -1.44 1.15
C GLN A 96 8.37 -1.50 -0.17
N TRP A 97 8.97 -0.98 -1.23
CA TRP A 97 8.42 -1.03 -2.58
C TRP A 97 8.79 -2.32 -3.29
N TYR A 98 7.88 -2.75 -4.16
CA TYR A 98 8.02 -3.95 -4.97
C TYR A 98 7.73 -3.64 -6.43
N GLU A 99 8.43 -4.32 -7.33
CA GLU A 99 8.14 -4.35 -8.75
C GLU A 99 7.91 -5.80 -9.18
N ASN A 100 6.73 -6.10 -9.76
CA ASN A 100 6.33 -7.47 -10.13
C ASN A 100 6.57 -8.48 -8.99
N ASP A 101 6.13 -8.14 -7.78
CA ASP A 101 6.25 -8.92 -6.54
C ASP A 101 7.71 -9.15 -6.05
N VAL A 102 8.68 -8.43 -6.62
CA VAL A 102 10.08 -8.47 -6.20
C VAL A 102 10.43 -7.18 -5.46
N ALA A 103 10.96 -7.31 -4.24
CA ALA A 103 11.36 -6.16 -3.44
C ALA A 103 12.45 -5.34 -4.13
N ILE A 104 12.25 -4.02 -4.19
CA ILE A 104 13.22 -3.08 -4.75
C ILE A 104 14.16 -2.67 -3.61
N ALA A 105 15.42 -3.09 -3.69
CA ALA A 105 16.38 -2.88 -2.63
C ALA A 105 16.63 -1.39 -2.35
N GLY A 106 16.44 -0.98 -1.10
CA GLY A 106 16.71 0.39 -0.64
C GLY A 106 15.52 1.35 -0.80
N GLU A 107 14.41 0.93 -1.42
CA GLU A 107 13.23 1.78 -1.62
C GLU A 107 12.26 1.65 -0.43
N ASN A 108 12.51 2.48 0.59
CA ASN A 108 11.83 2.44 1.90
C ASN A 108 11.18 3.79 2.27
N ALA A 109 11.06 4.72 1.32
CA ALA A 109 10.38 5.99 1.55
C ALA A 109 8.88 5.89 1.19
N ALA A 110 8.08 6.84 1.69
CA ALA A 110 6.68 6.97 1.30
C ALA A 110 6.49 7.31 -0.19
N THR A 111 7.53 7.80 -0.87
CA THR A 111 7.55 8.08 -2.31
C THR A 111 8.59 7.22 -2.99
N PHE A 112 8.30 6.83 -4.21
CA PHE A 112 9.18 6.04 -5.06
C PHE A 112 9.30 6.69 -6.43
N GLU A 113 10.53 6.85 -6.91
CA GLU A 113 10.82 7.42 -8.23
C GLU A 113 11.70 6.45 -9.02
N THR A 114 11.34 6.25 -10.29
CA THR A 114 12.12 5.40 -11.20
C THR A 114 11.89 5.83 -12.64
N THR A 115 12.80 5.42 -13.52
CA THR A 115 12.62 5.54 -14.97
C THR A 115 12.49 4.15 -15.57
N LYS A 116 11.63 3.99 -16.56
CA LYS A 116 11.38 2.72 -17.24
C LYS A 116 11.29 2.93 -18.74
N GLU A 117 11.79 1.97 -19.49
CA GLU A 117 11.69 1.97 -20.97
C GLU A 117 10.31 1.44 -21.40
N TYR A 118 9.94 1.77 -22.64
CA TYR A 118 8.74 1.21 -23.28
C TYR A 118 8.75 -0.32 -23.24
N ARG A 119 7.58 -0.89 -22.97
CA ARG A 119 7.28 -2.31 -23.16
C ARG A 119 5.77 -2.50 -23.40
N GLU A 120 5.43 -3.62 -24.04
CA GLU A 120 4.03 -3.97 -24.40
C GLU A 120 3.12 -4.13 -23.16
N TYR A 121 3.68 -4.54 -22.03
CA TYR A 121 2.92 -4.81 -20.79
C TYR A 121 3.23 -3.77 -19.72
N PRO A 122 2.28 -3.45 -18.82
CA PRO A 122 2.51 -2.48 -17.76
C PRO A 122 3.56 -2.96 -16.74
N TYR A 123 4.21 -2.01 -16.09
CA TYR A 123 4.94 -2.24 -14.86
C TYR A 123 3.96 -2.31 -13.71
N THR A 124 4.14 -3.28 -12.83
CA THR A 124 3.30 -3.48 -11.66
C THR A 124 4.08 -3.10 -10.41
N PHE A 125 3.59 -2.12 -9.67
CA PHE A 125 4.20 -1.68 -8.42
C PHE A 125 3.25 -1.98 -7.27
N SER A 126 3.81 -2.38 -6.12
CA SER A 126 3.11 -2.47 -4.85
C SER A 126 4.02 -1.97 -3.72
N VAL A 127 3.41 -1.63 -2.60
CA VAL A 127 4.14 -1.18 -1.42
C VAL A 127 3.62 -1.90 -0.17
N GLU A 128 4.53 -2.43 0.62
CA GLU A 128 4.25 -2.97 1.94
C GLU A 128 4.50 -1.89 2.97
N VAL A 129 3.57 -1.75 3.90
CA VAL A 129 3.67 -0.84 5.03
C VAL A 129 3.67 -1.66 6.31
N THR A 130 4.61 -1.37 7.20
CA THR A 130 4.74 -2.01 8.51
C THR A 130 4.68 -0.96 9.59
N ASN A 131 3.79 -1.13 10.56
CA ASN A 131 3.71 -0.25 11.72
C ASN A 131 4.76 -0.60 12.81
N GLU A 132 4.84 0.21 13.88
CA GLU A 132 5.83 0.08 14.96
C GLU A 132 5.77 -1.26 15.72
N VAL A 133 4.61 -1.94 15.73
CA VAL A 133 4.44 -3.25 16.39
C VAL A 133 4.59 -4.43 15.43
N GLY A 134 4.94 -4.16 14.16
CA GLY A 134 5.22 -5.19 13.17
C GLY A 134 3.99 -5.71 12.42
N CYS A 135 2.83 -5.01 12.48
CA CYS A 135 1.70 -5.36 11.61
C CYS A 135 1.95 -4.84 10.20
N THR A 136 1.82 -5.71 9.19
CA THR A 136 2.10 -5.39 7.79
C THR A 136 0.83 -5.38 6.95
N THR A 137 0.80 -4.52 5.93
CA THR A 137 -0.23 -4.50 4.90
C THR A 137 0.39 -4.20 3.56
N MET A 138 0.02 -4.98 2.54
CA MET A 138 0.42 -4.76 1.14
C MET A 138 -0.68 -3.95 0.43
N SER A 139 -0.28 -3.00 -0.41
CA SER A 139 -1.22 -2.29 -1.28
C SER A 139 -1.77 -3.21 -2.37
N GLU A 140 -2.92 -2.81 -2.95
CA GLU A 140 -3.29 -3.32 -4.27
C GLU A 140 -2.22 -2.93 -5.31
N PRO A 141 -2.01 -3.76 -6.35
CA PRO A 141 -1.07 -3.47 -7.41
C PRO A 141 -1.44 -2.20 -8.19
N PHE A 142 -0.47 -1.33 -8.42
CA PHE A 142 -0.59 -0.14 -9.26
C PHE A 142 0.10 -0.38 -10.59
N LEU A 143 -0.64 -0.21 -11.69
CA LEU A 143 -0.15 -0.47 -13.03
C LEU A 143 0.32 0.84 -13.68
N VAL A 144 1.54 0.83 -14.25
CA VAL A 144 2.08 1.96 -15.01
C VAL A 144 2.42 1.48 -16.41
N TYR A 145 1.79 2.12 -17.41
CA TYR A 145 2.07 1.92 -18.82
C TYR A 145 3.11 2.94 -19.28
N VAL A 146 4.20 2.47 -19.85
CA VAL A 146 5.20 3.32 -20.49
C VAL A 146 5.00 3.20 -21.99
N ASN A 147 4.45 4.25 -22.60
CA ASN A 147 4.22 4.28 -24.04
C ASN A 147 5.48 4.74 -24.79
N ASP A 148 5.65 4.22 -26.00
CA ASP A 148 6.72 4.63 -26.88
C ASP A 148 6.62 6.13 -27.24
N SER A 149 7.75 6.75 -27.51
CA SER A 149 7.82 8.15 -27.92
C SER A 149 7.33 8.35 -29.35
N ILE A 150 6.59 9.42 -29.57
CA ILE A 150 6.16 9.82 -30.90
C ILE A 150 7.26 10.68 -31.53
N VAL A 151 7.88 10.17 -32.60
CA VAL A 151 8.89 10.90 -33.37
C VAL A 151 8.27 11.47 -34.63
N VAL A 152 8.44 12.78 -34.82
CA VAL A 152 7.98 13.49 -36.03
C VAL A 152 9.18 13.92 -36.86
N ASN A 153 9.16 13.59 -38.13
CA ASN A 153 10.11 14.15 -39.12
C ASN A 153 9.36 15.13 -40.03
N VAL A 154 9.99 16.27 -40.31
CA VAL A 154 9.42 17.26 -41.22
C VAL A 154 10.30 17.34 -42.47
N THR A 155 9.68 17.20 -43.63
CA THR A 155 10.30 17.34 -44.93
C THR A 155 9.75 18.56 -45.66
N VAL A 156 10.57 19.16 -46.51
CA VAL A 156 10.19 20.23 -47.39
C VAL A 156 10.40 19.77 -48.84
N ASP A 157 9.44 20.06 -49.71
CA ASP A 157 9.48 19.66 -51.12
C ASP A 157 10.60 20.36 -51.91
N GLU A 158 10.86 21.63 -51.58
CA GLU A 158 11.91 22.42 -52.22
C GLU A 158 12.77 23.11 -51.15
N SER A 159 14.10 22.98 -51.25
CA SER A 159 15.05 23.62 -50.32
C SER A 159 15.44 25.02 -50.70
N ILE A 160 15.18 25.47 -51.92
CA ILE A 160 15.49 26.78 -52.47
C ILE A 160 14.34 27.22 -53.37
N ILE A 161 13.77 28.37 -53.08
CA ILE A 161 12.68 28.97 -53.88
C ILE A 161 12.98 30.42 -54.20
N CYS A 162 12.35 30.95 -55.25
CA CYS A 162 12.38 32.39 -55.52
C CYS A 162 11.41 33.14 -54.61
N GLU A 163 11.65 34.45 -54.42
CA GLU A 163 10.76 35.31 -53.66
C GLU A 163 9.33 35.25 -54.22
N GLY A 164 8.35 34.92 -53.31
CA GLY A 164 6.94 34.74 -53.71
C GLY A 164 6.60 33.33 -54.21
N GLY A 165 7.54 32.40 -54.27
CA GLY A 165 7.30 30.98 -54.50
C GLY A 165 6.63 30.30 -53.34
N GLU A 166 5.94 29.22 -53.63
CA GLU A 166 5.27 28.37 -52.62
C GLU A 166 6.16 27.17 -52.26
N VAL A 167 6.15 26.74 -51.01
CA VAL A 167 6.84 25.56 -50.53
C VAL A 167 5.88 24.75 -49.65
N THR A 168 5.93 23.44 -49.79
CA THR A 168 5.11 22.50 -48.99
C THR A 168 5.99 21.83 -47.94
N MET A 169 5.57 21.95 -46.66
CA MET A 169 6.18 21.22 -45.57
C MET A 169 5.27 20.06 -45.20
N THR A 170 5.83 18.86 -45.10
CA THR A 170 5.09 17.66 -44.74
C THR A 170 5.67 17.07 -43.47
N ALA A 171 4.83 16.89 -42.45
CA ALA A 171 5.16 16.19 -41.23
C ALA A 171 4.85 14.69 -41.39
N HIS A 172 5.84 13.85 -41.09
CA HIS A 172 5.74 12.39 -41.09
C HIS A 172 5.90 11.87 -39.68
N LEU A 173 5.01 11.03 -39.25
CA LEU A 173 5.19 10.24 -38.03
C LEU A 173 6.12 9.08 -38.35
N ASN A 174 7.26 9.00 -37.65
CA ASN A 174 8.14 7.85 -37.71
C ASN A 174 7.73 6.88 -36.60
N ASP A 175 7.41 5.66 -37.00
CA ASP A 175 7.12 4.53 -36.13
C ASP A 175 6.00 4.71 -35.10
N TRP A 176 4.79 4.93 -35.57
CA TRP A 176 3.66 4.49 -34.80
C TRP A 176 3.11 3.19 -35.43
N ASN A 177 3.19 2.09 -34.69
CA ASN A 177 2.43 0.89 -35.01
C ASN A 177 0.93 1.23 -34.89
N ALA A 178 0.31 1.55 -36.03
CA ALA A 178 -1.12 1.85 -36.12
C ALA A 178 -2.02 0.60 -35.93
N ASP A 179 -1.48 -0.47 -35.39
CA ASP A 179 -2.14 -1.78 -35.26
C ASP A 179 -2.46 -2.17 -33.79
N GLN A 180 -2.79 -1.21 -32.91
CA GLN A 180 -3.31 -1.51 -31.56
C GLN A 180 -4.73 -0.98 -31.39
#